data_314442b26deb470ff07effbab22b58cf
#
_entry.id   314442b26deb470ff07effbab22b58cf
#
_cell.length_a   1.000
_cell.length_b   1.000
_cell.length_c   1.000
_cell.angle_alpha   90.00
_cell.angle_beta   90.00
_cell.angle_gamma   90.00
#
_symmetry.space_group_name_H-M   'P 1'
#
loop_
_entity.id
_entity.type
_entity.pdbx_description
1 polymer ?
#
loop_
_entity_poly.entity_id
_entity_poly.type
_entity_poly.pdbx_seq_one_letter_code
_entity_poly.pdbx_strand_id
1 'polypeptide(L)'
;MNDFLTVKVDSKISGVLSFEENEYIFSYKTEDKKDFISLTMPVRTKSWNSKNLHPLFEMHLPEGYLLSIIKKHFSKFTKTDDFGLLKLMSPSIKGRVSYEQDLKVELKPLVLDDLLHSSNEKLFDELVSRFALNSPISGVQPKVLAQIENKATLKLEDYIVKSWGEEYPELALNEYLCMRVVQKANICVPEFYLSQDRKLFIMKRFDIKEDNTYLGFEDMCVLFGKNRDDKYEGTYEQIAKTIKTFVSPKYKKESLENFFKMIVINFLLKNGDAHLKNFGLIYDDISNIKLAPAYDVVTTTVYIKNDIPALHLLGSKKWWKEKQLLRFGIEFCDLTVKEVSELYSLCVRAKDEIIEEAKIYKNDEHLSEFIDNLIGKWS
;
A
#
# COMPACT_ATOMS: atom_id res chain seq x y z
N MET A 1 -3.29 -4.89 34.21
CA MET A 1 -2.58 -4.14 33.14
C MET A 1 -3.60 -3.20 32.53
N ASN A 2 -3.28 -1.92 32.43
CA ASN A 2 -4.19 -0.96 31.83
C ASN A 2 -4.43 -1.32 30.37
N ASP A 3 -5.70 -1.47 29.99
CA ASP A 3 -6.08 -1.81 28.61
C ASP A 3 -6.19 -0.56 27.75
N PHE A 4 -5.09 0.20 27.65
CA PHE A 4 -5.00 1.38 26.79
C PHE A 4 -3.66 1.49 26.08
N LEU A 5 -3.65 2.24 24.98
CA LEU A 5 -2.48 2.66 24.21
C LEU A 5 -2.44 4.19 24.12
N THR A 6 -1.32 4.79 24.47
CA THR A 6 -1.08 6.21 24.20
C THR A 6 -0.70 6.38 22.74
N VAL A 7 -1.49 7.18 22.00
CA VAL A 7 -1.32 7.45 20.58
C VAL A 7 -0.63 8.78 20.38
N LYS A 8 0.40 8.79 19.53
CA LYS A 8 1.19 9.97 19.18
C LYS A 8 1.00 10.35 17.73
N VAL A 9 1.05 11.63 17.47
CA VAL A 9 1.12 12.23 16.12
C VAL A 9 2.38 13.08 16.08
N ASP A 10 3.26 12.85 15.10
CA ASP A 10 4.54 13.53 14.98
C ASP A 10 5.33 13.55 16.31
N SER A 11 5.36 12.40 17.00
CA SER A 11 6.03 12.17 18.30
C SER A 11 5.37 12.88 19.52
N LYS A 12 4.28 13.64 19.33
CA LYS A 12 3.53 14.29 20.42
C LYS A 12 2.32 13.44 20.80
N ILE A 13 1.98 13.42 22.08
CA ILE A 13 0.77 12.74 22.55
C ILE A 13 -0.45 13.42 21.93
N SER A 14 -1.22 12.66 21.14
CA SER A 14 -2.47 13.11 20.54
C SER A 14 -3.68 12.59 21.33
N GLY A 15 -3.65 11.34 21.78
CA GLY A 15 -4.79 10.77 22.49
C GLY A 15 -4.50 9.41 23.12
N VAL A 16 -5.56 8.78 23.60
CA VAL A 16 -5.53 7.45 24.19
C VAL A 16 -6.59 6.59 23.55
N LEU A 17 -6.20 5.39 23.13
CA LEU A 17 -7.08 4.33 22.67
C LEU A 17 -7.23 3.30 23.79
N SER A 18 -8.46 2.99 24.22
CA SER A 18 -8.78 1.93 25.16
C SER A 18 -9.80 0.95 24.57
N PHE A 19 -9.88 -0.22 25.19
CA PHE A 19 -10.91 -1.21 24.90
C PHE A 19 -11.60 -1.58 26.20
N GLU A 20 -12.83 -1.12 26.37
CA GLU A 20 -13.64 -1.23 27.59
C GLU A 20 -15.07 -1.63 27.22
N GLU A 21 -15.67 -2.54 27.99
CA GLU A 21 -17.06 -2.99 27.80
C GLU A 21 -17.40 -3.42 26.34
N ASN A 22 -16.46 -4.07 25.66
CA ASN A 22 -16.56 -4.46 24.24
C ASN A 22 -16.65 -3.29 23.24
N GLU A 23 -16.18 -2.11 23.62
CA GLU A 23 -16.08 -0.94 22.74
C GLU A 23 -14.64 -0.42 22.70
N TYR A 24 -14.22 0.00 21.52
CA TYR A 24 -13.01 0.79 21.31
C TYR A 24 -13.33 2.26 21.55
N ILE A 25 -12.58 2.90 22.45
CA ILE A 25 -12.76 4.29 22.82
C ILE A 25 -11.48 5.04 22.55
N PHE A 26 -11.52 6.01 21.64
CA PHE A 26 -10.41 6.92 21.40
C PHE A 26 -10.76 8.32 21.90
N SER A 27 -9.92 8.86 22.78
CA SER A 27 -10.10 10.21 23.35
C SER A 27 -8.86 11.06 23.07
N TYR A 28 -9.05 12.18 22.40
CA TYR A 28 -7.99 13.16 22.22
C TYR A 28 -7.56 13.76 23.56
N LYS A 29 -6.24 13.99 23.71
CA LYS A 29 -5.60 14.68 24.84
C LYS A 29 -5.02 16.03 24.40
N THR A 30 -5.35 16.47 23.20
CA THR A 30 -4.93 17.73 22.60
C THR A 30 -6.15 18.49 22.08
N GLU A 31 -6.05 19.80 22.00
CA GLU A 31 -7.02 20.68 21.34
C GLU A 31 -6.49 21.19 19.98
N ASP A 32 -5.20 20.95 19.70
CA ASP A 32 -4.61 21.34 18.42
C ASP A 32 -5.18 20.48 17.29
N LYS A 33 -5.87 21.12 16.36
CA LYS A 33 -6.46 20.44 15.20
C LYS A 33 -5.44 19.77 14.29
N LYS A 34 -4.15 20.12 14.38
CA LYS A 34 -3.08 19.51 13.61
C LYS A 34 -2.72 18.12 14.12
N ASP A 35 -3.00 17.83 15.38
CA ASP A 35 -2.70 16.55 16.02
C ASP A 35 -3.77 15.48 15.73
N PHE A 36 -4.60 15.66 14.68
CA PHE A 36 -5.59 14.65 14.26
C PHE A 36 -4.89 13.35 13.85
N ILE A 37 -5.48 12.21 14.23
CA ILE A 37 -4.93 10.90 13.90
C ILE A 37 -5.36 10.40 12.50
N SER A 38 -6.52 10.83 12.02
CA SER A 38 -7.09 10.44 10.72
C SER A 38 -7.92 11.59 10.14
N LEU A 39 -7.96 11.69 8.81
CA LEU A 39 -8.85 12.61 8.08
C LEU A 39 -10.33 12.35 8.41
N THR A 40 -10.67 11.13 8.85
CA THR A 40 -12.02 10.75 9.26
C THR A 40 -12.26 10.85 10.76
N MET A 41 -11.22 11.13 11.56
CA MET A 41 -11.29 11.34 13.01
C MET A 41 -10.67 12.69 13.41
N PRO A 42 -11.29 13.83 13.08
CA PRO A 42 -10.77 15.14 13.49
C PRO A 42 -10.76 15.31 15.01
N VAL A 43 -9.86 16.16 15.49
CA VAL A 43 -9.76 16.50 16.92
C VAL A 43 -11.07 17.06 17.44
N ARG A 44 -11.58 16.49 18.53
CA ARG A 44 -12.78 16.91 19.24
C ARG A 44 -12.71 16.52 20.72
N THR A 45 -13.49 17.20 21.57
CA THR A 45 -13.56 16.92 23.02
C THR A 45 -14.28 15.62 23.35
N LYS A 46 -15.35 15.28 22.59
CA LYS A 46 -16.09 14.03 22.78
C LYS A 46 -15.27 12.85 22.23
N SER A 47 -15.20 11.75 22.97
CA SER A 47 -14.55 10.52 22.52
C SER A 47 -15.17 9.95 21.24
N TRP A 48 -14.39 9.15 20.54
CA TRP A 48 -14.79 8.33 19.40
C TRP A 48 -14.99 6.90 19.91
N ASN A 49 -16.22 6.42 19.85
CA ASN A 49 -16.59 5.10 20.37
C ASN A 49 -17.07 4.23 19.20
N SER A 50 -16.65 2.99 19.17
CA SER A 50 -17.06 2.00 18.17
C SER A 50 -16.94 0.59 18.69
N LYS A 51 -17.79 -0.33 18.22
CA LYS A 51 -17.67 -1.77 18.48
C LYS A 51 -16.50 -2.41 17.74
N ASN A 52 -16.11 -1.84 16.61
CA ASN A 52 -14.97 -2.30 15.80
C ASN A 52 -13.79 -1.33 15.97
N LEU A 53 -12.58 -1.86 15.90
CA LEU A 53 -11.39 -1.02 15.84
C LEU A 53 -11.50 -0.08 14.64
N HIS A 54 -11.21 1.21 14.85
CA HIS A 54 -11.28 2.16 13.74
C HIS A 54 -10.29 1.77 12.63
N PRO A 55 -10.67 1.84 11.34
CA PRO A 55 -9.83 1.38 10.22
C PRO A 55 -8.42 1.95 10.19
N LEU A 56 -8.18 3.16 10.69
CA LEU A 56 -6.84 3.71 10.83
C LEU A 56 -5.94 2.81 11.70
N PHE A 57 -6.44 2.39 12.87
CA PHE A 57 -5.68 1.51 13.77
C PHE A 57 -5.56 0.10 13.19
N GLU A 58 -6.62 -0.36 12.51
CA GLU A 58 -6.62 -1.64 11.83
C GLU A 58 -5.60 -1.70 10.67
N MET A 59 -5.36 -0.58 9.97
CA MET A 59 -4.33 -0.46 8.95
C MET A 59 -2.91 -0.73 9.50
N HIS A 60 -2.70 -0.55 10.80
CA HIS A 60 -1.44 -0.86 11.48
C HIS A 60 -1.31 -2.35 11.87
N LEU A 61 -2.33 -3.16 11.64
CA LEU A 61 -2.29 -4.58 11.93
C LEU A 61 -1.74 -5.39 10.76
N PRO A 62 -1.02 -6.48 11.04
CA PRO A 62 -0.58 -7.41 10.01
C PRO A 62 -1.77 -8.14 9.39
N GLU A 63 -1.63 -8.55 8.13
CA GLU A 63 -2.59 -9.36 7.40
C GLU A 63 -1.91 -10.59 6.79
N GLY A 64 -2.73 -11.52 6.29
CA GLY A 64 -2.27 -12.66 5.49
C GLY A 64 -1.16 -13.47 6.15
N TYR A 65 -0.09 -13.69 5.41
CA TYR A 65 1.06 -14.51 5.82
C TYR A 65 1.69 -14.03 7.13
N LEU A 66 1.94 -12.73 7.27
CA LEU A 66 2.56 -12.16 8.46
C LEU A 66 1.69 -12.34 9.70
N LEU A 67 0.36 -12.15 9.57
CA LEU A 67 -0.58 -12.39 10.67
C LEU A 67 -0.56 -13.85 11.12
N SER A 68 -0.46 -14.80 10.19
CA SER A 68 -0.40 -16.23 10.51
C SER A 68 0.85 -16.59 11.32
N ILE A 69 2.00 -16.01 10.95
CA ILE A 69 3.26 -16.18 11.71
C ILE A 69 3.13 -15.62 13.12
N ILE A 70 2.64 -14.37 13.23
CA ILE A 70 2.53 -13.70 14.53
C ILE A 70 1.56 -14.47 15.44
N LYS A 71 0.40 -14.87 14.95
CA LYS A 71 -0.56 -15.68 15.71
C LYS A 71 0.05 -16.98 16.17
N LYS A 72 0.79 -17.69 15.33
CA LYS A 72 1.47 -18.95 15.67
C LYS A 72 2.47 -18.78 16.81
N HIS A 73 3.25 -17.70 16.80
CA HIS A 73 4.30 -17.47 17.81
C HIS A 73 3.77 -16.89 19.12
N PHE A 74 2.75 -16.04 19.08
CA PHE A 74 2.30 -15.25 20.23
C PHE A 74 0.95 -15.67 20.84
N SER A 75 0.22 -16.61 20.23
CA SER A 75 -1.09 -17.08 20.75
C SER A 75 -1.06 -17.57 22.22
N LYS A 76 0.11 -17.99 22.70
CA LYS A 76 0.29 -18.43 24.09
C LYS A 76 0.55 -17.28 25.08
N PHE A 77 0.90 -16.10 24.60
CA PHE A 77 1.38 -14.99 25.43
C PHE A 77 0.45 -13.78 25.47
N THR A 78 -0.40 -13.62 24.47
CA THR A 78 -1.32 -12.50 24.39
C THR A 78 -2.64 -12.91 23.75
N LYS A 79 -3.70 -12.14 24.04
CA LYS A 79 -4.94 -12.23 23.29
C LYS A 79 -4.63 -11.88 21.83
N THR A 80 -5.12 -12.69 20.91
CA THR A 80 -4.93 -12.51 19.47
C THR A 80 -6.08 -11.74 18.81
N ASP A 81 -6.89 -11.02 19.63
CA ASP A 81 -7.82 -10.03 19.15
C ASP A 81 -7.07 -8.80 18.57
N ASP A 82 -7.77 -7.93 17.88
CA ASP A 82 -7.16 -6.81 17.18
C ASP A 82 -6.49 -5.81 18.15
N PHE A 83 -7.02 -5.63 19.36
CA PHE A 83 -6.41 -4.76 20.36
C PHE A 83 -5.11 -5.35 20.93
N GLY A 84 -5.13 -6.64 21.24
CA GLY A 84 -3.94 -7.37 21.71
C GLY A 84 -2.83 -7.39 20.65
N LEU A 85 -3.20 -7.60 19.36
CA LEU A 85 -2.28 -7.51 18.24
C LEU A 85 -1.70 -6.10 18.09
N LEU A 86 -2.54 -5.05 18.17
CA LEU A 86 -2.10 -3.67 18.10
C LEU A 86 -1.12 -3.33 19.22
N LYS A 87 -1.40 -3.77 20.46
CA LYS A 87 -0.48 -3.60 21.58
C LYS A 87 0.86 -4.31 21.36
N LEU A 88 0.82 -5.54 20.85
CA LEU A 88 2.01 -6.31 20.54
C LEU A 88 2.88 -5.62 19.50
N MET A 89 2.24 -5.08 18.45
CA MET A 89 2.93 -4.48 17.30
C MET A 89 3.28 -3.01 17.50
N SER A 90 2.65 -2.33 18.46
CA SER A 90 2.81 -0.89 18.70
C SER A 90 4.26 -0.40 18.78
N PRO A 91 5.24 -1.16 19.35
CA PRO A 91 6.64 -0.73 19.39
C PRO A 91 7.31 -0.61 18.00
N SER A 92 6.77 -1.30 17.00
CA SER A 92 7.36 -1.36 15.65
C SER A 92 6.63 -0.51 14.63
N ILE A 93 5.50 0.07 14.99
CA ILE A 93 4.71 0.92 14.09
C ILE A 93 5.41 2.27 13.96
N LYS A 94 5.91 2.52 12.75
CA LYS A 94 6.59 3.78 12.36
C LYS A 94 5.72 4.52 11.35
N GLY A 95 5.36 5.74 11.65
CA GLY A 95 4.55 6.60 10.79
C GLY A 95 4.20 7.91 11.50
N ARG A 96 3.42 8.78 10.85
CA ARG A 96 2.89 10.00 11.47
C ARG A 96 2.10 9.68 12.73
N VAL A 97 1.31 8.61 12.70
CA VAL A 97 0.66 8.02 13.88
C VAL A 97 1.55 6.92 14.42
N SER A 98 1.89 7.00 15.69
CA SER A 98 2.72 6.03 16.42
C SER A 98 2.20 5.86 17.85
N TYR A 99 2.84 4.98 18.62
CA TYR A 99 2.39 4.66 19.98
C TYR A 99 3.51 4.90 20.97
N GLU A 100 3.14 5.20 22.23
CA GLU A 100 4.13 5.32 23.30
C GLU A 100 4.75 3.94 23.58
N GLN A 101 6.05 3.92 23.78
CA GLN A 101 6.84 2.69 23.89
C GLN A 101 7.70 2.74 25.13
N ASP A 102 7.74 1.60 25.86
CA ASP A 102 8.67 1.38 26.97
C ASP A 102 9.96 0.67 26.51
N LEU A 103 10.00 0.13 25.27
CA LEU A 103 11.11 -0.66 24.75
C LEU A 103 11.55 -0.12 23.39
N LYS A 104 12.86 0.16 23.25
CA LYS A 104 13.51 0.39 21.96
C LYS A 104 14.10 -0.93 21.47
N VAL A 105 13.64 -1.42 20.34
CA VAL A 105 14.27 -2.55 19.66
C VAL A 105 15.17 -1.97 18.56
N GLU A 106 16.48 -2.07 18.76
CA GLU A 106 17.46 -1.70 17.74
C GLU A 106 17.76 -2.90 16.85
N LEU A 107 17.34 -2.84 15.59
CA LEU A 107 17.71 -3.81 14.57
C LEU A 107 18.94 -3.29 13.81
N LYS A 108 19.89 -4.19 13.53
CA LYS A 108 21.01 -3.82 12.65
C LYS A 108 20.45 -3.57 11.24
N PRO A 109 20.78 -2.43 10.61
CA PRO A 109 20.36 -2.16 9.25
C PRO A 109 20.93 -3.20 8.27
N LEU A 110 20.27 -3.36 7.15
CA LEU A 110 20.75 -4.13 6.00
C LEU A 110 21.45 -3.20 5.02
N VAL A 111 22.14 -3.77 4.07
CA VAL A 111 22.73 -3.00 2.97
C VAL A 111 21.91 -3.30 1.71
N LEU A 112 21.49 -2.24 0.99
CA LEU A 112 20.67 -2.40 -0.22
C LEU A 112 21.36 -3.28 -1.26
N ASP A 113 22.65 -3.09 -1.44
CA ASP A 113 23.47 -3.86 -2.37
C ASP A 113 23.46 -5.37 -2.06
N ASP A 114 23.49 -5.73 -0.78
CA ASP A 114 23.43 -7.11 -0.32
C ASP A 114 22.05 -7.76 -0.64
N LEU A 115 20.98 -6.98 -0.59
CA LEU A 115 19.64 -7.46 -0.99
C LEU A 115 19.51 -7.62 -2.51
N LEU A 116 20.07 -6.69 -3.27
CA LEU A 116 20.01 -6.70 -4.73
C LEU A 116 20.82 -7.83 -5.35
N HIS A 117 21.96 -8.20 -4.75
CA HIS A 117 22.91 -9.19 -5.27
C HIS A 117 22.93 -10.51 -4.48
N SER A 118 21.98 -10.70 -3.55
CA SER A 118 21.93 -11.94 -2.78
C SER A 118 21.63 -13.16 -3.66
N SER A 119 22.39 -14.23 -3.42
CA SER A 119 22.08 -15.57 -3.93
C SER A 119 21.53 -16.51 -2.84
N ASN A 120 21.20 -15.96 -1.66
CA ASN A 120 20.73 -16.75 -0.52
C ASN A 120 19.23 -17.07 -0.67
N GLU A 121 18.91 -18.32 -0.97
CA GLU A 121 17.51 -18.78 -1.10
C GLU A 121 16.69 -18.62 0.18
N LYS A 122 17.33 -18.54 1.35
CA LYS A 122 16.69 -18.35 2.65
C LYS A 122 16.66 -16.89 3.11
N LEU A 123 17.16 -15.97 2.28
CA LEU A 123 17.25 -14.56 2.67
C LEU A 123 15.90 -14.00 3.12
N PHE A 124 14.82 -14.31 2.41
CA PHE A 124 13.51 -13.80 2.77
C PHE A 124 13.02 -14.38 4.12
N ASP A 125 13.23 -15.66 4.38
CA ASP A 125 12.89 -16.27 5.68
C ASP A 125 13.72 -15.67 6.83
N GLU A 126 14.99 -15.35 6.58
CA GLU A 126 15.83 -14.61 7.53
C GLU A 126 15.29 -13.20 7.77
N LEU A 127 14.88 -12.49 6.70
CA LEU A 127 14.25 -11.18 6.81
C LEU A 127 12.93 -11.26 7.59
N VAL A 128 12.08 -12.24 7.29
CA VAL A 128 10.84 -12.47 8.04
C VAL A 128 11.14 -12.74 9.52
N SER A 129 12.07 -13.62 9.81
CA SER A 129 12.45 -13.95 11.20
C SER A 129 13.02 -12.74 11.95
N ARG A 130 13.75 -11.88 11.25
CA ARG A 130 14.41 -10.71 11.82
C ARG A 130 13.48 -9.52 11.98
N PHE A 131 12.59 -9.28 11.03
CA PHE A 131 11.79 -8.06 10.93
C PHE A 131 10.28 -8.27 11.13
N ALA A 132 9.75 -9.48 10.94
CA ALA A 132 8.31 -9.74 11.03
C ALA A 132 7.70 -9.35 12.38
N LEU A 133 8.45 -9.55 13.46
CA LEU A 133 8.03 -9.20 14.82
C LEU A 133 8.20 -7.70 15.13
N ASN A 134 8.90 -6.97 14.26
CA ASN A 134 9.26 -5.58 14.46
C ASN A 134 8.70 -4.64 13.37
N SER A 135 7.84 -5.14 12.47
CA SER A 135 7.39 -4.35 11.33
C SER A 135 6.06 -4.87 10.77
N PRO A 136 4.93 -4.44 11.33
CA PRO A 136 3.63 -4.80 10.78
C PRO A 136 3.42 -4.06 9.46
N ILE A 137 3.25 -4.82 8.39
CA ILE A 137 2.77 -4.31 7.11
C ILE A 137 1.58 -5.14 6.69
N SER A 138 0.47 -4.48 6.41
CA SER A 138 -0.75 -5.09 5.94
C SER A 138 -0.58 -5.69 4.52
N GLY A 139 -1.18 -6.85 4.27
CA GLY A 139 -1.29 -7.48 2.95
C GLY A 139 -1.10 -9.00 2.96
N VAL A 140 -1.58 -9.66 1.92
CA VAL A 140 -1.58 -11.13 1.78
C VAL A 140 -0.21 -11.66 1.37
N GLN A 141 0.49 -10.93 0.49
CA GLN A 141 1.83 -11.30 0.00
C GLN A 141 2.87 -11.25 1.13
N PRO A 142 3.82 -12.21 1.18
CA PRO A 142 4.94 -12.14 2.11
C PRO A 142 5.74 -10.85 1.93
N LYS A 143 5.78 -10.01 2.94
CA LYS A 143 6.52 -8.74 2.91
C LYS A 143 7.01 -8.33 4.30
N VAL A 144 8.12 -7.62 4.33
CA VAL A 144 8.74 -7.09 5.54
C VAL A 144 9.20 -5.65 5.35
N LEU A 145 9.16 -4.86 6.42
CA LEU A 145 9.79 -3.55 6.46
C LEU A 145 11.25 -3.73 6.89
N ALA A 146 12.17 -3.31 6.07
CA ALA A 146 13.59 -3.37 6.34
C ALA A 146 14.19 -1.96 6.39
N GLN A 147 15.02 -1.70 7.41
CA GLN A 147 15.85 -0.52 7.45
C GLN A 147 17.15 -0.82 6.70
N ILE A 148 17.44 -0.03 5.68
CA ILE A 148 18.50 -0.28 4.71
C ILE A 148 19.45 0.89 4.69
N GLU A 149 20.75 0.62 4.79
CA GLU A 149 21.81 1.59 4.56
C GLU A 149 22.03 1.77 3.06
N ASN A 150 21.79 2.96 2.58
CA ASN A 150 22.14 3.34 1.22
C ASN A 150 23.57 3.88 1.20
N LYS A 151 24.52 3.09 0.72
CA LYS A 151 25.95 3.46 0.67
C LYS A 151 26.24 4.71 -0.18
N ALA A 152 25.41 4.97 -1.18
CA ALA A 152 25.59 6.14 -2.03
C ALA A 152 25.21 7.45 -1.32
N THR A 153 24.22 7.41 -0.43
CA THR A 153 23.73 8.58 0.31
C THR A 153 24.21 8.61 1.76
N LEU A 154 24.77 7.51 2.28
CA LEU A 154 25.13 7.30 3.68
C LEU A 154 23.95 7.50 4.64
N LYS A 155 22.72 7.25 4.18
CA LYS A 155 21.49 7.39 4.98
C LYS A 155 20.87 6.04 5.24
N LEU A 156 20.21 5.91 6.39
CA LEU A 156 19.31 4.81 6.67
C LEU A 156 17.92 5.13 6.09
N GLU A 157 17.43 4.24 5.26
CA GLU A 157 16.14 4.38 4.58
C GLU A 157 15.25 3.17 4.86
N ASP A 158 13.95 3.36 4.95
CA ASP A 158 13.00 2.28 5.19
C ASP A 158 12.44 1.78 3.85
N TYR A 159 12.56 0.46 3.61
CA TYR A 159 12.09 -0.22 2.41
C TYR A 159 11.08 -1.31 2.78
N ILE A 160 10.14 -1.53 1.89
CA ILE A 160 9.25 -2.69 1.90
C ILE A 160 9.88 -3.74 0.98
N VAL A 161 10.23 -4.89 1.52
CA VAL A 161 10.76 -6.03 0.78
C VAL A 161 9.66 -7.08 0.66
N LYS A 162 9.31 -7.43 -0.57
CA LYS A 162 8.30 -8.42 -0.89
C LYS A 162 8.96 -9.62 -1.58
N SER A 163 8.46 -10.82 -1.27
CA SER A 163 8.84 -12.06 -1.95
C SER A 163 7.61 -12.80 -2.44
N TRP A 164 7.80 -13.94 -3.05
CA TRP A 164 6.74 -14.82 -3.52
C TRP A 164 6.95 -16.26 -3.06
N GLY A 165 5.84 -16.99 -2.94
CA GLY A 165 5.83 -18.41 -2.67
C GLY A 165 5.47 -19.24 -3.90
N GLU A 166 5.49 -20.57 -3.78
CA GLU A 166 5.20 -21.50 -4.86
C GLU A 166 3.82 -21.28 -5.54
N GLU A 167 2.86 -20.70 -4.81
CA GLU A 167 1.51 -20.42 -5.34
C GLU A 167 1.51 -19.33 -6.42
N TYR A 168 2.46 -18.37 -6.38
CA TYR A 168 2.54 -17.24 -7.29
C TYR A 168 3.99 -17.08 -7.81
N PRO A 169 4.45 -17.98 -8.67
CA PRO A 169 5.81 -17.92 -9.18
C PRO A 169 6.07 -16.64 -9.95
N GLU A 170 7.29 -16.09 -9.82
CA GLU A 170 7.75 -14.86 -10.48
C GLU A 170 6.93 -13.60 -10.14
N LEU A 171 6.22 -13.57 -8.99
CA LEU A 171 5.39 -12.43 -8.59
C LEU A 171 6.20 -11.14 -8.43
N ALA A 172 7.45 -11.22 -7.94
CA ALA A 172 8.34 -10.06 -7.83
C ALA A 172 8.67 -9.44 -9.19
N LEU A 173 8.93 -10.26 -10.21
CA LEU A 173 9.14 -9.81 -11.58
C LEU A 173 7.86 -9.25 -12.20
N ASN A 174 6.72 -9.90 -11.95
CA ASN A 174 5.41 -9.39 -12.37
C ASN A 174 5.15 -7.98 -11.82
N GLU A 175 5.26 -7.80 -10.50
CA GLU A 175 5.07 -6.50 -9.86
C GLU A 175 6.06 -5.46 -10.41
N TYR A 176 7.33 -5.84 -10.55
CA TYR A 176 8.36 -4.96 -11.12
C TYR A 176 7.98 -4.45 -12.51
N LEU A 177 7.61 -5.34 -13.43
CA LEU A 177 7.25 -4.96 -14.80
C LEU A 177 5.97 -4.11 -14.82
N CYS A 178 4.96 -4.46 -14.03
CA CYS A 178 3.74 -3.65 -13.90
C CYS A 178 4.04 -2.25 -13.35
N MET A 179 4.86 -2.13 -12.31
CA MET A 179 5.28 -0.84 -11.75
C MET A 179 6.12 -0.02 -12.73
N ARG A 180 6.88 -0.67 -13.62
CA ARG A 180 7.57 0.00 -14.74
C ARG A 180 6.58 0.62 -15.73
N VAL A 181 5.45 -0.06 -16.05
CA VAL A 181 4.38 0.53 -16.86
C VAL A 181 3.80 1.77 -16.19
N VAL A 182 3.51 1.70 -14.89
CA VAL A 182 3.01 2.84 -14.10
C VAL A 182 3.97 4.02 -14.17
N GLN A 183 5.27 3.78 -13.98
CA GLN A 183 6.33 4.79 -14.06
C GLN A 183 6.42 5.42 -15.44
N LYS A 184 6.38 4.62 -16.51
CA LYS A 184 6.41 5.09 -17.92
C LYS A 184 5.18 5.91 -18.31
N ALA A 185 4.03 5.66 -17.67
CA ALA A 185 2.83 6.47 -17.82
C ALA A 185 2.87 7.80 -17.06
N ASN A 186 4.02 8.20 -16.55
CA ASN A 186 4.21 9.41 -15.74
C ASN A 186 3.22 9.49 -14.57
N ILE A 187 3.05 8.38 -13.85
CA ILE A 187 2.39 8.35 -12.55
C ILE A 187 3.49 8.35 -11.48
N CYS A 188 3.29 9.11 -10.42
CA CYS A 188 4.22 9.10 -9.29
C CYS A 188 4.30 7.70 -8.68
N VAL A 189 5.50 7.14 -8.60
CA VAL A 189 5.80 5.86 -7.98
C VAL A 189 6.95 6.04 -6.99
N PRO A 190 7.02 5.26 -5.91
CA PRO A 190 8.21 5.19 -5.07
C PRO A 190 9.40 4.66 -5.88
N GLU A 191 10.59 4.87 -5.38
CA GLU A 191 11.79 4.20 -5.87
C GLU A 191 11.67 2.69 -5.60
N PHE A 192 11.89 1.86 -6.62
CA PHE A 192 11.75 0.41 -6.50
C PHE A 192 12.77 -0.35 -7.33
N TYR A 193 13.04 -1.58 -6.91
CA TYR A 193 14.06 -2.45 -7.48
C TYR A 193 13.58 -3.89 -7.55
N LEU A 194 14.19 -4.65 -8.45
CA LEU A 194 14.12 -6.10 -8.51
C LEU A 194 15.50 -6.69 -8.17
N SER A 195 15.57 -7.68 -7.28
CA SER A 195 16.84 -8.38 -7.00
C SER A 195 17.35 -9.10 -8.25
N GLN A 196 18.66 -9.33 -8.29
CA GLN A 196 19.30 -9.99 -9.45
C GLN A 196 18.74 -11.38 -9.69
N ASP A 197 18.43 -12.13 -8.64
CA ASP A 197 17.79 -13.44 -8.71
C ASP A 197 16.26 -13.37 -8.93
N ARG A 198 15.68 -12.17 -9.04
CA ARG A 198 14.26 -11.88 -9.25
C ARG A 198 13.31 -12.37 -8.15
N LYS A 199 13.85 -12.77 -7.01
CA LYS A 199 13.04 -13.29 -5.89
C LYS A 199 12.47 -12.19 -5.00
N LEU A 200 13.05 -10.97 -5.02
CA LEU A 200 12.63 -9.86 -4.19
C LEU A 200 12.23 -8.65 -5.04
N PHE A 201 11.05 -8.11 -4.74
CA PHE A 201 10.66 -6.76 -5.11
C PHE A 201 10.90 -5.84 -3.91
N ILE A 202 11.67 -4.77 -4.10
CA ILE A 202 12.15 -3.89 -3.04
C ILE A 202 11.66 -2.48 -3.36
N MET A 203 10.87 -1.88 -2.48
CA MET A 203 10.26 -0.58 -2.69
C MET A 203 10.52 0.34 -1.51
N LYS A 204 11.03 1.55 -1.77
CA LYS A 204 11.24 2.56 -0.76
C LYS A 204 9.90 3.06 -0.21
N ARG A 205 9.82 3.30 1.09
CA ARG A 205 8.63 3.92 1.68
C ARG A 205 8.50 5.36 1.17
N PHE A 206 7.30 5.72 0.76
CA PHE A 206 6.96 7.03 0.19
C PHE A 206 6.38 8.03 1.21
N ASP A 207 6.09 7.54 2.42
CA ASP A 207 5.50 8.33 3.50
C ASP A 207 6.56 8.89 4.48
N ILE A 208 7.84 8.88 4.07
CA ILE A 208 8.96 9.43 4.83
C ILE A 208 9.53 10.62 4.07
N LYS A 209 9.69 11.73 4.78
CA LYS A 209 10.30 12.97 4.25
C LYS A 209 11.83 12.91 4.33
N GLU A 210 12.49 13.83 3.65
CA GLU A 210 13.97 13.93 3.64
C GLU A 210 14.59 14.18 5.02
N ASP A 211 13.84 14.79 5.94
CA ASP A 211 14.22 15.04 7.32
C ASP A 211 13.91 13.86 8.26
N ASN A 212 13.53 12.71 7.72
CA ASN A 212 13.09 11.50 8.43
C ASN A 212 11.82 11.68 9.27
N THR A 213 11.03 12.72 9.05
CA THR A 213 9.67 12.83 9.59
C THR A 213 8.69 12.12 8.65
N TYR A 214 7.49 11.83 9.15
CA TYR A 214 6.52 11.04 8.43
C TYR A 214 5.40 11.89 7.85
N LEU A 215 4.96 11.53 6.66
CA LEU A 215 3.68 11.98 6.11
C LEU A 215 2.55 11.11 6.66
N GLY A 216 1.37 11.68 6.78
CA GLY A 216 0.16 10.89 6.99
C GLY A 216 -0.19 10.13 5.71
N PHE A 217 -0.54 8.86 5.87
CA PHE A 217 -1.04 8.01 4.80
C PHE A 217 -2.29 7.30 5.27
N GLU A 218 -3.34 7.36 4.45
CA GLU A 218 -4.59 6.62 4.69
C GLU A 218 -5.07 5.98 3.39
N ASP A 219 -5.29 4.67 3.42
CA ASP A 219 -5.89 3.96 2.29
C ASP A 219 -7.41 4.22 2.19
N MET A 220 -8.04 3.79 1.09
CA MET A 220 -9.47 4.04 0.89
C MET A 220 -10.36 3.22 1.83
N CYS A 221 -9.89 2.12 2.44
CA CYS A 221 -10.62 1.46 3.52
C CYS A 221 -10.79 2.40 4.72
N VAL A 222 -9.72 3.05 5.14
CA VAL A 222 -9.76 4.05 6.23
C VAL A 222 -10.70 5.19 5.88
N LEU A 223 -10.58 5.77 4.69
CA LEU A 223 -11.36 6.91 4.26
C LEU A 223 -12.86 6.59 4.06
N PHE A 224 -13.19 5.31 3.81
CA PHE A 224 -14.57 4.83 3.70
C PHE A 224 -15.14 4.34 5.03
N GLY A 225 -14.34 4.30 6.09
CA GLY A 225 -14.73 3.71 7.37
C GLY A 225 -14.96 2.21 7.30
N LYS A 226 -14.25 1.50 6.41
CA LYS A 226 -14.36 0.07 6.15
C LYS A 226 -13.22 -0.70 6.82
N ASN A 227 -13.54 -1.88 7.31
CA ASN A 227 -12.57 -2.80 7.88
C ASN A 227 -11.70 -3.45 6.78
N ARG A 228 -10.59 -4.07 7.17
CA ARG A 228 -9.66 -4.74 6.23
C ARG A 228 -10.33 -5.85 5.40
N ASP A 229 -11.33 -6.54 5.97
CA ASP A 229 -12.05 -7.62 5.27
C ASP A 229 -12.99 -7.10 4.18
N ASP A 230 -13.42 -5.82 4.28
CA ASP A 230 -14.30 -5.16 3.32
C ASP A 230 -13.55 -4.52 2.13
N LYS A 231 -12.25 -4.75 1.99
CA LYS A 231 -11.39 -4.10 0.98
C LYS A 231 -11.85 -4.30 -0.48
N TYR A 232 -12.64 -5.34 -0.75
CA TYR A 232 -13.24 -5.63 -2.07
C TYR A 232 -14.66 -5.06 -2.25
N GLU A 233 -15.16 -4.35 -1.25
CA GLU A 233 -16.48 -3.74 -1.25
C GLU A 233 -16.40 -2.24 -1.57
N GLY A 234 -16.70 -1.88 -2.79
CA GLY A 234 -16.68 -0.49 -3.22
C GLY A 234 -16.69 -0.34 -4.73
N THR A 235 -16.53 0.89 -5.15
CA THR A 235 -16.46 1.23 -6.57
C THR A 235 -15.34 2.25 -6.83
N TYR A 236 -14.79 2.25 -8.04
CA TYR A 236 -13.79 3.24 -8.43
C TYR A 236 -14.38 4.66 -8.49
N GLU A 237 -15.68 4.79 -8.72
CA GLU A 237 -16.41 6.06 -8.66
C GLU A 237 -16.41 6.65 -7.23
N GLN A 238 -16.55 5.80 -6.21
CA GLN A 238 -16.45 6.23 -4.81
C GLN A 238 -15.04 6.73 -4.49
N ILE A 239 -14.00 6.08 -5.01
CA ILE A 239 -12.62 6.55 -4.86
C ILE A 239 -12.44 7.92 -5.52
N ALA A 240 -12.91 8.11 -6.76
CA ALA A 240 -12.86 9.41 -7.44
C ALA A 240 -13.57 10.50 -6.61
N LYS A 241 -14.76 10.20 -6.06
CA LYS A 241 -15.49 11.11 -5.18
C LYS A 241 -14.70 11.47 -3.91
N THR A 242 -14.02 10.48 -3.31
CA THR A 242 -13.20 10.69 -2.12
C THR A 242 -11.98 11.57 -2.41
N ILE A 243 -11.33 11.36 -3.55
CA ILE A 243 -10.25 12.24 -4.04
C ILE A 243 -10.77 13.68 -4.18
N LYS A 244 -11.93 13.87 -4.81
CA LYS A 244 -12.56 15.21 -4.96
C LYS A 244 -12.88 15.86 -3.62
N THR A 245 -13.21 15.07 -2.60
CA THR A 245 -13.62 15.55 -1.28
C THR A 245 -12.43 15.95 -0.42
N PHE A 246 -11.42 15.11 -0.34
CA PHE A 246 -10.31 15.28 0.60
C PHE A 246 -9.07 15.95 0.00
N VAL A 247 -8.79 15.73 -1.28
CA VAL A 247 -7.57 16.29 -1.90
C VAL A 247 -7.64 17.81 -1.97
N SER A 248 -6.54 18.43 -1.56
CA SER A 248 -6.41 19.90 -1.55
C SER A 248 -6.55 20.47 -2.96
N PRO A 249 -7.21 21.64 -3.11
CA PRO A 249 -7.54 22.21 -4.43
C PRO A 249 -6.37 22.27 -5.41
N LYS A 250 -5.16 22.60 -4.93
CA LYS A 250 -3.95 22.71 -5.76
C LYS A 250 -3.48 21.39 -6.37
N TYR A 251 -3.84 20.24 -5.77
CA TYR A 251 -3.44 18.92 -6.25
C TYR A 251 -4.59 18.13 -6.88
N LYS A 252 -5.81 18.67 -6.87
CA LYS A 252 -7.01 17.92 -7.23
C LYS A 252 -6.99 17.44 -8.67
N LYS A 253 -6.64 18.32 -9.62
CA LYS A 253 -6.58 17.95 -11.03
C LYS A 253 -5.55 16.86 -11.26
N GLU A 254 -4.32 17.06 -10.83
CA GLU A 254 -3.24 16.07 -10.96
C GLU A 254 -3.60 14.72 -10.32
N SER A 255 -4.23 14.76 -9.13
CA SER A 255 -4.64 13.53 -8.44
C SER A 255 -5.71 12.77 -9.21
N LEU A 256 -6.67 13.45 -9.85
CA LEU A 256 -7.71 12.81 -10.66
C LEU A 256 -7.15 12.27 -11.99
N GLU A 257 -6.22 12.99 -12.64
CA GLU A 257 -5.50 12.51 -13.81
C GLU A 257 -4.69 11.25 -13.50
N ASN A 258 -3.94 11.26 -12.40
CA ASN A 258 -3.16 10.10 -11.96
C ASN A 258 -4.06 8.93 -11.58
N PHE A 259 -5.16 9.18 -10.88
CA PHE A 259 -6.12 8.13 -10.55
C PHE A 259 -6.75 7.52 -11.80
N PHE A 260 -7.16 8.34 -12.78
CA PHE A 260 -7.66 7.85 -14.07
C PHE A 260 -6.62 6.94 -14.76
N LYS A 261 -5.36 7.38 -14.86
CA LYS A 261 -4.26 6.57 -15.43
C LYS A 261 -4.07 5.27 -14.67
N MET A 262 -4.12 5.28 -13.32
CA MET A 262 -4.03 4.07 -12.51
C MET A 262 -5.13 3.08 -12.85
N ILE A 263 -6.39 3.55 -13.01
CA ILE A 263 -7.50 2.69 -13.42
C ILE A 263 -7.26 2.11 -14.81
N VAL A 264 -6.88 2.94 -15.78
CA VAL A 264 -6.56 2.48 -17.15
C VAL A 264 -5.49 1.38 -17.11
N ILE A 265 -4.38 1.59 -16.39
CA ILE A 265 -3.27 0.64 -16.30
C ILE A 265 -3.72 -0.66 -15.62
N ASN A 266 -4.44 -0.60 -14.49
CA ASN A 266 -4.96 -1.79 -13.83
C ASN A 266 -5.85 -2.64 -14.76
N PHE A 267 -6.63 -1.99 -15.63
CA PHE A 267 -7.45 -2.69 -16.64
C PHE A 267 -6.63 -3.23 -17.80
N LEU A 268 -5.65 -2.49 -18.31
CA LEU A 268 -4.75 -2.94 -19.38
C LEU A 268 -3.89 -4.13 -18.92
N LEU A 269 -3.37 -4.08 -17.70
CA LEU A 269 -2.51 -5.12 -17.12
C LEU A 269 -3.30 -6.27 -16.46
N LYS A 270 -4.64 -6.22 -16.47
CA LYS A 270 -5.49 -7.26 -15.85
C LYS A 270 -5.18 -7.49 -14.37
N ASN A 271 -5.04 -6.39 -13.62
CA ASN A 271 -4.89 -6.42 -12.17
C ASN A 271 -6.25 -6.59 -11.48
N GLY A 272 -6.62 -7.82 -11.16
CA GLY A 272 -7.86 -8.16 -10.44
C GLY A 272 -7.80 -7.86 -8.94
N ASP A 273 -6.64 -7.50 -8.40
CA ASP A 273 -6.46 -7.20 -6.97
C ASP A 273 -6.37 -5.70 -6.67
N ALA A 274 -6.75 -4.83 -7.61
CA ALA A 274 -6.77 -3.37 -7.40
C ALA A 274 -7.94 -2.96 -6.49
N HIS A 275 -7.87 -3.32 -5.21
CA HIS A 275 -8.89 -3.09 -4.18
C HIS A 275 -8.69 -1.75 -3.43
N LEU A 276 -9.56 -1.44 -2.45
CA LEU A 276 -9.54 -0.17 -1.72
C LEU A 276 -8.19 0.15 -1.06
N LYS A 277 -7.45 -0.85 -0.60
CA LYS A 277 -6.15 -0.65 0.06
C LYS A 277 -4.99 -0.35 -0.89
N ASN A 278 -5.19 -0.47 -2.21
CA ASN A 278 -4.18 -0.13 -3.22
C ASN A 278 -4.25 1.34 -3.67
N PHE A 279 -5.18 2.10 -3.10
CA PHE A 279 -5.33 3.53 -3.31
C PHE A 279 -5.33 4.24 -1.97
N GLY A 280 -4.68 5.39 -1.88
CA GLY A 280 -4.62 6.14 -0.65
C GLY A 280 -4.37 7.62 -0.86
N LEU A 281 -4.51 8.38 0.20
CA LEU A 281 -4.14 9.78 0.27
C LEU A 281 -2.91 9.94 1.16
N ILE A 282 -2.03 10.86 0.77
CA ILE A 282 -0.85 11.22 1.52
C ILE A 282 -0.90 12.72 1.84
N TYR A 283 -0.47 13.08 3.05
CA TYR A 283 -0.58 14.46 3.52
C TYR A 283 0.46 14.81 4.58
N ASP A 284 0.83 16.06 4.63
CA ASP A 284 1.60 16.65 5.72
C ASP A 284 0.65 17.26 6.76
N ASP A 285 -0.36 17.97 6.26
CA ASP A 285 -1.47 18.55 7.03
C ASP A 285 -2.76 18.58 6.18
N ILE A 286 -3.85 19.10 6.75
CA ILE A 286 -5.15 19.19 6.07
C ILE A 286 -5.15 20.10 4.84
N SER A 287 -4.13 20.96 4.65
CA SER A 287 -4.00 21.86 3.49
C SER A 287 -3.14 21.26 2.37
N ASN A 288 -2.47 20.13 2.61
CA ASN A 288 -1.53 19.49 1.71
C ASN A 288 -1.87 18.01 1.47
N ILE A 289 -3.13 17.71 1.19
CA ILE A 289 -3.59 16.36 0.90
C ILE A 289 -3.53 16.12 -0.61
N LYS A 290 -2.91 15.00 -1.04
CA LYS A 290 -2.84 14.56 -2.44
C LYS A 290 -3.01 13.04 -2.56
N LEU A 291 -3.25 12.55 -3.78
CA LEU A 291 -3.22 11.11 -4.06
C LEU A 291 -1.82 10.58 -3.75
N ALA A 292 -1.74 9.45 -3.06
CA ALA A 292 -0.48 8.76 -2.80
C ALA A 292 0.16 8.27 -4.11
N PRO A 293 1.49 8.10 -4.15
CA PRO A 293 2.15 7.38 -5.24
C PRO A 293 1.48 6.03 -5.49
N ALA A 294 1.54 5.53 -6.72
CA ALA A 294 1.02 4.20 -7.03
C ALA A 294 1.94 3.10 -6.47
N TYR A 295 1.37 2.02 -6.02
CA TYR A 295 2.05 0.83 -5.48
C TYR A 295 1.17 -0.40 -5.68
N ASP A 296 1.76 -1.59 -5.56
CA ASP A 296 1.04 -2.87 -5.52
C ASP A 296 0.24 -3.14 -6.81
N VAL A 297 0.87 -2.93 -7.97
CA VAL A 297 0.27 -3.20 -9.29
C VAL A 297 0.85 -4.50 -9.84
N VAL A 298 -0.03 -5.47 -10.10
CA VAL A 298 0.33 -6.81 -10.57
C VAL A 298 -0.65 -7.32 -11.63
N THR A 299 -0.22 -8.21 -12.49
CA THR A 299 -1.12 -8.95 -13.38
C THR A 299 -1.60 -10.22 -12.69
N THR A 300 -2.80 -10.21 -12.14
CA THR A 300 -3.34 -11.36 -11.38
C THR A 300 -3.83 -12.49 -12.28
N THR A 301 -4.25 -12.15 -13.50
CA THR A 301 -4.80 -13.12 -14.46
C THR A 301 -3.79 -14.12 -15.02
N VAL A 302 -2.48 -13.95 -14.76
CA VAL A 302 -1.48 -14.98 -15.05
C VAL A 302 -1.57 -16.14 -14.08
N TYR A 303 -2.07 -15.90 -12.87
CA TYR A 303 -2.24 -16.91 -11.81
C TYR A 303 -3.69 -17.40 -11.70
N ILE A 304 -4.66 -16.49 -11.84
CA ILE A 304 -6.09 -16.75 -11.65
C ILE A 304 -6.79 -16.63 -12.99
N LYS A 305 -7.10 -17.77 -13.61
CA LYS A 305 -7.61 -17.87 -15.00
C LYS A 305 -8.86 -17.02 -15.30
N ASN A 306 -9.77 -16.89 -14.35
CA ASN A 306 -11.05 -16.18 -14.53
C ASN A 306 -11.15 -14.99 -13.56
N ASP A 307 -10.01 -14.36 -13.24
CA ASP A 307 -10.01 -13.23 -12.35
C ASP A 307 -10.75 -12.03 -12.95
N ILE A 308 -11.38 -11.25 -12.07
CA ILE A 308 -12.18 -10.08 -12.41
C ILE A 308 -11.68 -8.87 -11.61
N PRO A 309 -11.99 -7.63 -12.04
CA PRO A 309 -11.60 -6.44 -11.27
C PRO A 309 -12.08 -6.50 -9.82
N ALA A 310 -11.23 -6.10 -8.87
CA ALA A 310 -11.51 -6.10 -7.44
C ALA A 310 -12.75 -5.28 -7.08
N LEU A 311 -12.92 -4.12 -7.72
CA LEU A 311 -14.02 -3.19 -7.46
C LEU A 311 -14.92 -3.03 -8.70
N HIS A 312 -16.14 -2.56 -8.48
CA HIS A 312 -17.04 -2.20 -9.56
C HIS A 312 -16.55 -0.93 -10.29
N LEU A 313 -16.71 -0.92 -11.60
CA LEU A 313 -16.63 0.24 -12.47
C LEU A 313 -17.87 0.27 -13.35
N LEU A 314 -18.58 1.39 -13.41
CA LEU A 314 -19.84 1.55 -14.15
C LEU A 314 -20.85 0.43 -13.82
N GLY A 315 -20.97 0.12 -12.54
CA GLY A 315 -21.92 -0.83 -11.99
C GLY A 315 -21.57 -2.33 -12.17
N SER A 316 -20.36 -2.67 -12.65
CA SER A 316 -20.01 -4.07 -12.89
C SER A 316 -18.52 -4.34 -12.67
N LYS A 317 -18.16 -5.57 -12.23
CA LYS A 317 -16.79 -6.08 -12.16
C LYS A 317 -16.43 -6.79 -13.47
N LYS A 318 -16.23 -6.03 -14.55
CA LYS A 318 -15.86 -6.54 -15.88
C LYS A 318 -14.57 -5.86 -16.36
N TRP A 319 -13.80 -6.56 -17.18
CA TRP A 319 -12.68 -5.97 -17.90
C TRP A 319 -13.20 -5.06 -19.02
N TRP A 320 -13.43 -3.78 -18.66
CA TRP A 320 -13.93 -2.78 -19.58
C TRP A 320 -12.88 -2.43 -20.64
N LYS A 321 -13.37 -2.07 -21.85
CA LYS A 321 -12.56 -1.58 -22.95
C LYS A 321 -12.44 -0.06 -22.92
N GLU A 322 -11.64 0.48 -23.81
CA GLU A 322 -11.34 1.92 -23.95
C GLU A 322 -12.57 2.81 -23.75
N LYS A 323 -13.64 2.60 -24.53
CA LYS A 323 -14.85 3.42 -24.48
C LYS A 323 -15.41 3.62 -23.06
N GLN A 324 -15.45 2.58 -22.27
CA GLN A 324 -15.96 2.65 -20.90
C GLN A 324 -14.96 3.33 -19.95
N LEU A 325 -13.66 3.10 -20.15
CA LEU A 325 -12.61 3.76 -19.36
C LEU A 325 -12.58 5.27 -19.65
N LEU A 326 -12.68 5.69 -20.91
CA LEU A 326 -12.78 7.11 -21.28
C LEU A 326 -14.01 7.75 -20.66
N ARG A 327 -15.18 7.05 -20.71
CA ARG A 327 -16.41 7.50 -20.06
C ARG A 327 -16.22 7.71 -18.56
N PHE A 328 -15.56 6.79 -17.87
CA PHE A 328 -15.24 6.92 -16.45
C PHE A 328 -14.41 8.18 -16.16
N GLY A 329 -13.38 8.44 -16.95
CA GLY A 329 -12.55 9.63 -16.81
C GLY A 329 -13.34 10.94 -16.95
N ILE A 330 -14.27 10.98 -17.90
CA ILE A 330 -15.12 12.17 -18.14
C ILE A 330 -16.15 12.34 -17.00
N GLU A 331 -16.88 11.29 -16.66
CA GLU A 331 -18.00 11.38 -15.73
C GLU A 331 -17.55 11.48 -14.26
N PHE A 332 -16.43 10.86 -13.91
CA PHE A 332 -16.02 10.73 -12.50
C PHE A 332 -14.69 11.40 -12.14
N CYS A 333 -13.79 11.62 -13.11
CA CYS A 333 -12.49 12.26 -12.84
C CYS A 333 -12.42 13.73 -13.30
N ASP A 334 -13.54 14.33 -13.72
CA ASP A 334 -13.65 15.73 -14.17
C ASP A 334 -12.68 16.06 -15.34
N LEU A 335 -12.41 15.06 -16.20
CA LEU A 335 -11.52 15.20 -17.33
C LEU A 335 -12.30 15.51 -18.62
N THR A 336 -11.72 16.31 -19.51
CA THR A 336 -12.28 16.55 -20.83
C THR A 336 -12.07 15.35 -21.76
N VAL A 337 -12.85 15.29 -22.86
CA VAL A 337 -12.69 14.25 -23.90
C VAL A 337 -11.27 14.19 -24.45
N LYS A 338 -10.63 15.35 -24.64
CA LYS A 338 -9.25 15.43 -25.11
C LYS A 338 -8.27 14.83 -24.09
N GLU A 339 -8.38 15.25 -22.82
CA GLU A 339 -7.49 14.78 -21.75
C GLU A 339 -7.60 13.26 -21.57
N VAL A 340 -8.80 12.68 -21.49
CA VAL A 340 -8.94 11.23 -21.32
C VAL A 340 -8.34 10.46 -22.49
N SER A 341 -8.46 10.95 -23.73
CA SER A 341 -7.87 10.28 -24.91
C SER A 341 -6.34 10.35 -24.91
N GLU A 342 -5.77 11.50 -24.53
CA GLU A 342 -4.32 11.69 -24.42
C GLU A 342 -3.72 10.81 -23.30
N LEU A 343 -4.37 10.80 -22.10
CA LEU A 343 -3.92 10.02 -20.96
C LEU A 343 -4.07 8.51 -21.20
N TYR A 344 -5.15 8.08 -21.84
CA TYR A 344 -5.33 6.68 -22.23
C TYR A 344 -4.24 6.23 -23.21
N SER A 345 -4.00 7.03 -24.25
CA SER A 345 -2.96 6.75 -25.24
C SER A 345 -1.56 6.71 -24.62
N LEU A 346 -1.30 7.55 -23.61
CA LEU A 346 -0.05 7.51 -22.84
C LEU A 346 0.09 6.17 -22.10
N CYS A 347 -0.97 5.68 -21.44
CA CYS A 347 -0.95 4.39 -20.73
C CYS A 347 -0.73 3.21 -21.69
N VAL A 348 -1.36 3.24 -22.88
CA VAL A 348 -1.16 2.20 -23.91
C VAL A 348 0.29 2.18 -24.38
N ARG A 349 0.86 3.36 -24.74
CA ARG A 349 2.27 3.44 -25.13
C ARG A 349 3.22 2.96 -24.02
N ALA A 350 2.98 3.36 -22.77
CA ALA A 350 3.79 2.93 -21.64
C ALA A 350 3.77 1.40 -21.49
N LYS A 351 2.60 0.78 -21.64
CA LYS A 351 2.46 -0.69 -21.64
C LYS A 351 3.25 -1.32 -22.77
N ASP A 352 3.11 -0.79 -23.99
CA ASP A 352 3.77 -1.35 -25.20
C ASP A 352 5.30 -1.24 -25.11
N GLU A 353 5.83 -0.13 -24.56
CA GLU A 353 7.27 0.02 -24.31
C GLU A 353 7.78 -1.05 -23.32
N ILE A 354 7.05 -1.31 -22.23
CA ILE A 354 7.46 -2.32 -21.26
C ILE A 354 7.29 -3.75 -21.80
N ILE A 355 6.35 -4.01 -22.70
CA ILE A 355 6.28 -5.27 -23.44
C ILE A 355 7.59 -5.53 -24.18
N GLU A 356 8.14 -4.52 -24.86
CA GLU A 356 9.42 -4.65 -25.56
C GLU A 356 10.60 -4.87 -24.57
N GLU A 357 10.63 -4.10 -23.47
CA GLU A 357 11.64 -4.28 -22.42
C GLU A 357 11.56 -5.71 -21.80
N ALA A 358 10.35 -6.21 -21.56
CA ALA A 358 10.14 -7.52 -20.94
C ALA A 358 10.64 -8.71 -21.79
N LYS A 359 10.75 -8.54 -23.11
CA LYS A 359 11.25 -9.60 -24.01
C LYS A 359 12.68 -10.02 -23.71
N ILE A 360 13.48 -9.18 -23.04
CA ILE A 360 14.85 -9.56 -22.63
C ILE A 360 14.87 -10.74 -21.68
N TYR A 361 13.83 -10.88 -20.85
CA TYR A 361 13.70 -11.97 -19.90
C TYR A 361 13.41 -13.32 -20.56
N LYS A 362 12.97 -13.34 -21.84
CA LYS A 362 12.80 -14.59 -22.61
C LYS A 362 14.10 -15.31 -22.96
N ASN A 363 15.25 -14.65 -22.79
CA ASN A 363 16.54 -15.29 -22.97
C ASN A 363 16.84 -16.32 -21.86
N ASP A 364 16.11 -16.25 -20.76
CA ASP A 364 16.10 -17.27 -19.72
C ASP A 364 14.97 -18.27 -20.03
N GLU A 365 15.32 -19.54 -20.34
CA GLU A 365 14.35 -20.56 -20.74
C GLU A 365 13.25 -20.77 -19.68
N HIS A 366 13.60 -20.64 -18.38
CA HIS A 366 12.65 -20.77 -17.27
C HIS A 366 11.63 -19.66 -17.21
N LEU A 367 11.94 -18.47 -17.72
CA LEU A 367 11.07 -17.31 -17.73
C LEU A 367 10.28 -17.14 -19.01
N SER A 368 10.71 -17.76 -20.11
CA SER A 368 10.15 -17.53 -21.44
C SER A 368 8.64 -17.77 -21.46
N GLU A 369 8.17 -18.87 -20.90
CA GLU A 369 6.74 -19.19 -20.84
C GLU A 369 5.96 -18.21 -19.96
N PHE A 370 6.53 -17.82 -18.81
CA PHE A 370 5.91 -16.84 -17.91
C PHE A 370 5.76 -15.48 -18.61
N ILE A 371 6.81 -14.99 -19.26
CA ILE A 371 6.79 -13.71 -19.99
C ILE A 371 5.80 -13.73 -21.15
N ASP A 372 5.73 -14.83 -21.89
CA ASP A 372 4.75 -14.98 -22.98
C ASP A 372 3.31 -14.94 -22.46
N ASN A 373 3.04 -15.63 -21.35
CA ASN A 373 1.74 -15.57 -20.69
C ASN A 373 1.42 -14.15 -20.21
N LEU A 374 2.36 -13.48 -19.54
CA LEU A 374 2.21 -12.12 -19.03
C LEU A 374 1.88 -11.14 -20.17
N ILE A 375 2.69 -11.12 -21.23
CA ILE A 375 2.47 -10.26 -22.42
C ILE A 375 1.14 -10.59 -23.08
N GLY A 376 0.77 -11.88 -23.18
CA GLY A 376 -0.52 -12.31 -23.70
C GLY A 376 -1.72 -11.77 -22.94
N LYS A 377 -1.59 -11.48 -21.62
CA LYS A 377 -2.65 -10.83 -20.83
C LYS A 377 -2.77 -9.32 -21.09
N TRP A 378 -1.68 -8.68 -21.53
CA TRP A 378 -1.62 -7.24 -21.81
C TRP A 378 -2.03 -6.87 -23.25
N SER A 379 -2.18 -7.88 -24.11
CA SER A 379 -2.52 -7.74 -25.54
C SER A 379 -4.00 -7.47 -25.80
#